data_90e4f2b3bde09d855471c0e46a38216b
#
_entry.id   90e4f2b3bde09d855471c0e46a38216b
#
_cell.length_a   1.000
_cell.length_b   1.000
_cell.length_c   1.000
_cell.angle_alpha   90.00
_cell.angle_beta   90.00
_cell.angle_gamma   90.00
#
_symmetry.space_group_name_H-M   'P 1'
#
loop_
_entity.id
_entity.type
_entity.pdbx_description
1 polymer ?
#
loop_
_entity_poly.entity_id
_entity_poly.type
_entity_poly.pdbx_seq_one_letter_code
_entity_poly.pdbx_strand_id
1 'polypeptide(L)'
;GNISRHIFREIPDLLPENSLMIFNDTKVVPARLHFVRDTGARIEIFCLEPTDPSEYNLSFAATSGCEWKCVIGNARKWKNDTLSLYLPENAPAEASALCLKAEPVSRDGQTGVVRFRWEGGVPFSRVLEICGTIPIPPYLNRESETIDIERYQTLYARFRGSVAAPTAGLHFTENVLSAIRG
;
A
#
# COMPACT_ATOMS: atom_id res chain seq x y z
N GLY A 1 -32.08 -1.62 -21.93
CA GLY A 1 -32.25 -2.05 -20.54
C GLY A 1 -32.63 -0.84 -19.69
N ASN A 2 -33.44 -1.01 -18.68
CA ASN A 2 -33.80 0.04 -17.75
C ASN A 2 -32.61 0.32 -16.81
N ILE A 3 -32.30 1.59 -16.60
CA ILE A 3 -31.30 2.03 -15.63
C ILE A 3 -32.07 2.43 -14.34
N SER A 4 -31.71 1.83 -13.22
CA SER A 4 -32.24 2.18 -11.90
C SER A 4 -31.12 2.59 -10.94
N ARG A 5 -31.43 3.37 -9.91
CA ARG A 5 -30.49 3.85 -8.89
C ARG A 5 -30.79 3.17 -7.56
N HIS A 6 -29.77 2.57 -6.97
CA HIS A 6 -29.88 1.83 -5.73
C HIS A 6 -28.75 2.23 -4.77
N ILE A 7 -28.95 1.97 -3.47
CA ILE A 7 -27.87 2.08 -2.47
C ILE A 7 -27.25 0.69 -2.26
N PHE A 8 -25.96 0.65 -1.89
CA PHE A 8 -25.20 -0.61 -1.85
C PHE A 8 -25.82 -1.69 -0.94
N ARG A 9 -26.45 -1.33 0.15
CA ARG A 9 -27.10 -2.29 1.08
C ARG A 9 -28.27 -3.07 0.46
N GLU A 10 -28.78 -2.63 -0.69
CA GLU A 10 -29.89 -3.30 -1.43
C GLU A 10 -29.36 -4.39 -2.39
N ILE A 11 -28.02 -4.57 -2.47
CA ILE A 11 -27.41 -5.54 -3.37
C ILE A 11 -27.92 -6.97 -3.20
N PRO A 12 -28.25 -7.48 -1.97
CA PRO A 12 -28.82 -8.82 -1.81
C PRO A 12 -30.11 -9.01 -2.58
N ASP A 13 -30.98 -7.99 -2.63
CA ASP A 13 -32.29 -8.06 -3.31
C ASP A 13 -32.17 -7.90 -4.84
N LEU A 14 -31.01 -7.43 -5.33
CA LEU A 14 -30.76 -7.17 -6.74
C LEU A 14 -30.00 -8.29 -7.44
N LEU A 15 -29.37 -9.17 -6.66
CA LEU A 15 -28.61 -10.28 -7.23
C LEU A 15 -29.56 -11.39 -7.72
N PRO A 16 -29.37 -11.91 -8.96
CA PRO A 16 -30.10 -13.08 -9.39
C PRO A 16 -29.79 -14.29 -8.48
N GLU A 17 -30.78 -15.18 -8.33
CA GLU A 17 -30.57 -16.46 -7.64
C GLU A 17 -29.44 -17.24 -8.33
N ASN A 18 -28.66 -17.99 -7.53
CA ASN A 18 -27.50 -18.77 -7.99
C ASN A 18 -26.36 -17.93 -8.60
N SER A 19 -26.22 -16.66 -8.22
CA SER A 19 -25.10 -15.83 -8.62
C SER A 19 -23.79 -16.33 -8.00
N LEU A 20 -22.71 -16.43 -8.79
CA LEU A 20 -21.35 -16.63 -8.29
C LEU A 20 -20.69 -15.27 -8.09
N MET A 21 -20.31 -14.96 -6.84
CA MET A 21 -19.58 -13.75 -6.50
C MET A 21 -18.10 -14.06 -6.29
N ILE A 22 -17.23 -13.33 -6.99
CA ILE A 22 -15.79 -13.45 -6.86
C ILE A 22 -15.25 -12.19 -6.18
N PHE A 23 -14.49 -12.36 -5.11
CA PHE A 23 -13.93 -11.28 -4.31
C PHE A 23 -12.41 -11.26 -4.41
N ASN A 24 -11.82 -10.06 -4.40
CA ASN A 24 -10.39 -9.89 -4.20
C ASN A 24 -10.14 -9.85 -2.67
N ASP A 25 -9.55 -10.91 -2.13
CA ASP A 25 -9.26 -11.06 -0.69
C ASP A 25 -7.85 -10.62 -0.29
N THR A 26 -7.18 -9.86 -1.15
CA THR A 26 -5.86 -9.33 -0.83
C THR A 26 -5.93 -8.23 0.22
N LYS A 27 -4.99 -8.30 1.18
CA LYS A 27 -4.79 -7.29 2.22
C LYS A 27 -3.91 -6.15 1.69
N VAL A 28 -4.37 -4.92 1.88
CA VAL A 28 -3.59 -3.73 1.52
C VAL A 28 -2.41 -3.59 2.46
N VAL A 29 -1.22 -3.42 1.89
CA VAL A 29 0.00 -3.13 2.65
C VAL A 29 0.27 -1.62 2.66
N PRO A 30 0.87 -1.07 3.74
CA PRO A 30 1.20 0.35 3.84
C PRO A 30 2.40 0.69 2.95
N ALA A 31 2.16 0.78 1.64
CA ALA A 31 3.18 0.87 0.58
C ALA A 31 3.71 2.29 0.33
N ARG A 32 3.34 3.26 1.16
CA ARG A 32 3.81 4.64 1.08
C ARG A 32 4.89 4.88 2.14
N LEU A 33 6.10 5.20 1.71
CA LEU A 33 7.28 5.39 2.55
C LEU A 33 7.74 6.85 2.46
N HIS A 34 8.19 7.40 3.58
CA HIS A 34 8.73 8.75 3.65
C HIS A 34 10.23 8.70 3.91
N PHE A 35 10.98 9.38 3.06
CA PHE A 35 12.43 9.46 3.14
C PHE A 35 12.90 10.90 3.30
N VAL A 36 14.14 11.04 3.69
CA VAL A 36 14.81 12.32 3.85
C VAL A 36 16.20 12.26 3.20
N ARG A 37 16.57 13.35 2.55
CA ARG A 37 17.94 13.58 2.07
C ARG A 37 18.80 14.16 3.19
N ASP A 38 20.11 14.08 3.07
CA ASP A 38 21.06 14.76 3.99
C ASP A 38 20.82 16.27 4.07
N THR A 39 20.24 16.86 3.03
CA THR A 39 19.85 18.28 2.98
C THR A 39 18.54 18.60 3.72
N GLY A 40 17.88 17.61 4.32
CA GLY A 40 16.58 17.74 5.00
C GLY A 40 15.37 17.70 4.05
N ALA A 41 15.53 17.59 2.74
CA ALA A 41 14.41 17.54 1.81
C ALA A 41 13.67 16.21 1.93
N ARG A 42 12.35 16.28 2.13
CA ARG A 42 11.46 15.10 2.23
C ARG A 42 11.06 14.60 0.85
N ILE A 43 11.16 13.30 0.66
CA ILE A 43 10.77 12.56 -0.54
C ILE A 43 9.78 11.48 -0.14
N GLU A 44 8.64 11.43 -0.80
CA GLU A 44 7.66 10.36 -0.64
C GLU A 44 7.85 9.32 -1.74
N ILE A 45 7.83 8.04 -1.40
CA ILE A 45 7.94 6.94 -2.35
C ILE A 45 6.76 6.00 -2.13
N PHE A 46 5.92 5.88 -3.16
CA PHE A 46 4.78 4.97 -3.16
C PHE A 46 5.06 3.78 -4.08
N CYS A 47 5.20 2.59 -3.48
CA CYS A 47 5.43 1.34 -4.20
C CYS A 47 4.18 0.94 -4.99
N LEU A 48 4.33 0.61 -6.28
CA LEU A 48 3.25 0.18 -7.16
C LEU A 48 3.34 -1.32 -7.45
N GLU A 49 4.44 -1.75 -8.06
CA GLU A 49 4.67 -3.12 -8.50
C GLU A 49 6.15 -3.51 -8.34
N PRO A 50 6.45 -4.77 -7.97
CA PRO A 50 7.83 -5.22 -7.85
C PRO A 50 8.48 -5.37 -9.23
N THR A 51 9.79 -5.14 -9.30
CA THR A 51 10.59 -5.30 -10.50
C THR A 51 11.73 -6.31 -10.32
N ASP A 52 12.32 -6.37 -9.12
CA ASP A 52 13.34 -7.37 -8.77
C ASP A 52 13.27 -7.72 -7.27
N PRO A 53 12.91 -8.97 -6.91
CA PRO A 53 12.23 -9.96 -7.75
C PRO A 53 10.87 -9.45 -8.27
N SER A 54 10.49 -9.82 -9.50
CA SER A 54 9.25 -9.33 -10.13
C SER A 54 7.96 -9.95 -9.56
N GLU A 55 8.06 -11.10 -8.89
CA GLU A 55 6.93 -11.77 -8.26
C GLU A 55 6.64 -11.18 -6.88
N TYR A 56 5.39 -10.82 -6.63
CA TYR A 56 4.99 -10.19 -5.36
C TYR A 56 5.40 -11.01 -4.13
N ASN A 57 5.17 -12.32 -4.14
CA ASN A 57 5.51 -13.19 -3.02
C ASN A 57 7.01 -13.19 -2.72
N LEU A 58 7.85 -13.26 -3.76
CA LEU A 58 9.30 -13.23 -3.61
C LEU A 58 9.79 -11.87 -3.15
N SER A 59 9.26 -10.80 -3.74
CA SER A 59 9.64 -9.45 -3.36
C SER A 59 9.23 -9.11 -1.93
N PHE A 60 8.02 -9.50 -1.49
CA PHE A 60 7.59 -9.33 -0.11
C PHE A 60 8.37 -10.19 0.89
N ALA A 61 8.89 -11.35 0.47
CA ALA A 61 9.71 -12.23 1.29
C ALA A 61 11.21 -11.84 1.30
N ALA A 62 11.66 -10.93 0.43
CA ALA A 62 13.04 -10.46 0.40
C ALA A 62 13.46 -9.88 1.76
N THR A 63 14.68 -10.17 2.23
CA THR A 63 15.12 -9.88 3.61
C THR A 63 16.21 -8.84 3.74
N SER A 64 16.73 -8.31 2.62
CA SER A 64 17.82 -7.32 2.63
C SER A 64 17.73 -6.27 1.52
N GLY A 65 17.00 -6.53 0.45
CA GLY A 65 16.81 -5.60 -0.65
C GLY A 65 15.83 -6.12 -1.69
N CYS A 66 15.18 -5.19 -2.39
CA CYS A 66 14.30 -5.44 -3.52
C CYS A 66 14.15 -4.16 -4.35
N GLU A 67 13.63 -4.30 -5.57
CA GLU A 67 13.35 -3.17 -6.44
C GLU A 67 11.86 -3.10 -6.77
N TRP A 68 11.34 -1.89 -6.78
CA TRP A 68 9.93 -1.62 -7.06
C TRP A 68 9.80 -0.44 -8.01
N LYS A 69 8.85 -0.53 -8.92
CA LYS A 69 8.32 0.63 -9.63
C LYS A 69 7.49 1.45 -8.67
N CYS A 70 7.77 2.74 -8.60
CA CYS A 70 7.21 3.65 -7.60
C CYS A 70 6.72 4.95 -8.23
N VAL A 71 5.77 5.61 -7.58
CA VAL A 71 5.51 7.04 -7.74
C VAL A 71 6.33 7.79 -6.70
N ILE A 72 6.98 8.87 -7.12
CA ILE A 72 7.92 9.64 -6.30
C ILE A 72 7.36 11.05 -6.11
N GLY A 73 6.91 11.34 -4.89
CA GLY A 73 6.52 12.69 -4.48
C GLY A 73 7.75 13.57 -4.28
N ASN A 74 7.66 14.84 -4.66
CA ASN A 74 8.79 15.77 -4.65
C ASN A 74 10.00 15.30 -5.49
N ALA A 75 9.77 14.53 -6.56
CA ALA A 75 10.80 13.90 -7.39
C ALA A 75 11.90 14.87 -7.84
N ARG A 76 11.58 16.15 -8.09
CA ARG A 76 12.54 17.19 -8.49
C ARG A 76 13.59 17.49 -7.42
N LYS A 77 13.28 17.22 -6.14
CA LYS A 77 14.19 17.42 -5.02
C LYS A 77 15.16 16.26 -4.82
N TRP A 78 14.91 15.10 -5.40
CA TRP A 78 15.78 13.93 -5.32
C TRP A 78 16.86 13.99 -6.41
N LYS A 79 18.13 14.07 -6.03
CA LYS A 79 19.30 14.26 -6.91
C LYS A 79 20.09 12.96 -7.19
N ASN A 80 19.42 11.80 -7.16
CA ASN A 80 20.02 10.47 -7.32
C ASN A 80 20.97 10.03 -6.18
N ASP A 81 20.95 10.74 -5.06
CA ASP A 81 21.60 10.34 -3.82
C ASP A 81 20.79 9.24 -3.10
N THR A 82 21.45 8.49 -2.23
CA THR A 82 20.80 7.54 -1.35
C THR A 82 19.97 8.31 -0.31
N LEU A 83 18.72 7.91 -0.15
CA LEU A 83 17.81 8.45 0.85
C LEU A 83 17.81 7.58 2.11
N SER A 84 17.65 8.20 3.26
CA SER A 84 17.39 7.53 4.53
C SER A 84 15.92 7.63 4.91
N LEU A 85 15.38 6.59 5.58
CA LEU A 85 14.02 6.62 6.09
C LEU A 85 13.82 7.86 6.97
N TYR A 86 12.72 8.58 6.75
CA TYR A 86 12.33 9.64 7.67
C TYR A 86 11.69 9.04 8.92
N LEU A 87 12.28 9.31 10.07
CA LEU A 87 11.81 8.85 11.38
C LEU A 87 11.29 10.06 12.18
N PRO A 88 9.98 10.15 12.43
CA PRO A 88 9.45 11.13 13.38
C PRO A 88 9.92 10.82 14.81
N GLU A 89 9.83 11.79 15.73
CA GLU A 89 10.30 11.66 17.12
C GLU A 89 9.66 10.48 17.88
N ASN A 90 8.43 10.12 17.51
CA ASN A 90 7.68 9.00 18.10
C ASN A 90 7.75 7.71 17.27
N ALA A 91 8.71 7.61 16.34
CA ALA A 91 8.85 6.41 15.51
C ALA A 91 9.16 5.18 16.39
N PRO A 92 8.63 4.00 16.02
CA PRO A 92 8.99 2.76 16.71
C PRO A 92 10.50 2.48 16.63
N ALA A 93 11.08 1.98 17.72
CA ALA A 93 12.51 1.63 17.76
C ALA A 93 12.89 0.61 16.66
N GLU A 94 11.97 -0.29 16.32
CA GLU A 94 12.13 -1.23 15.20
C GLU A 94 12.42 -0.53 13.87
N ALA A 95 11.77 0.61 13.60
CA ALA A 95 11.96 1.36 12.36
C ALA A 95 13.40 1.90 12.23
N SER A 96 13.95 2.38 13.32
CA SER A 96 15.35 2.86 13.38
C SER A 96 16.35 1.73 13.13
N ALA A 97 16.10 0.55 13.70
CA ALA A 97 16.98 -0.61 13.60
C ALA A 97 17.06 -1.18 12.17
N LEU A 98 16.06 -0.92 11.33
CA LEU A 98 16.05 -1.38 9.94
C LEU A 98 17.04 -0.63 9.05
N CYS A 99 17.48 0.56 9.40
CA CYS A 99 18.38 1.38 8.59
C CYS A 99 17.91 1.48 7.12
N LEU A 100 16.60 1.57 6.89
CA LEU A 100 15.99 1.50 5.55
C LEU A 100 16.49 2.65 4.67
N LYS A 101 17.00 2.30 3.49
CA LYS A 101 17.52 3.20 2.46
C LYS A 101 16.80 3.00 1.14
N ALA A 102 16.74 4.07 0.33
CA ALA A 102 16.21 4.04 -1.01
C ALA A 102 17.20 4.67 -2.01
N GLU A 103 17.41 3.99 -3.13
CA GLU A 103 18.30 4.40 -4.22
C GLU A 103 17.54 4.39 -5.54
N PRO A 104 17.71 5.39 -6.44
CA PRO A 104 17.06 5.38 -7.73
C PRO A 104 17.81 4.43 -8.67
N VAL A 105 17.09 3.49 -9.30
CA VAL A 105 17.61 2.63 -10.37
C VAL A 105 17.33 3.25 -11.74
N SER A 106 16.11 3.73 -11.95
CA SER A 106 15.71 4.49 -13.12
C SER A 106 14.64 5.52 -12.76
N ARG A 107 14.50 6.56 -13.60
CA ARG A 107 13.50 7.62 -13.35
C ARG A 107 12.90 8.12 -14.64
N ASP A 108 11.58 8.35 -14.61
CA ASP A 108 10.83 9.00 -15.66
C ASP A 108 9.79 9.95 -15.01
N GLY A 109 10.15 11.22 -14.93
CA GLY A 109 9.33 12.24 -14.28
C GLY A 109 9.08 11.96 -12.79
N GLN A 110 7.84 11.65 -12.45
CA GLN A 110 7.41 11.29 -11.09
C GLN A 110 7.35 9.79 -10.85
N THR A 111 7.68 8.97 -11.84
CA THR A 111 7.76 7.52 -11.72
C THR A 111 9.21 7.06 -11.85
N GLY A 112 9.50 5.87 -11.35
CA GLY A 112 10.83 5.28 -11.45
C GLY A 112 10.92 3.94 -10.76
N VAL A 113 12.02 3.25 -10.99
CA VAL A 113 12.39 2.05 -10.24
C VAL A 113 13.29 2.48 -9.09
N VAL A 114 12.92 2.06 -7.89
CA VAL A 114 13.63 2.35 -6.65
C VAL A 114 14.09 1.06 -6.03
N ARG A 115 15.38 1.02 -5.68
CA ARG A 115 15.98 -0.08 -4.90
C ARG A 115 15.89 0.27 -3.43
N PHE A 116 15.28 -0.62 -2.66
CA PHE A 116 15.24 -0.57 -1.21
C PHE A 116 16.30 -1.50 -0.62
N ARG A 117 16.96 -1.06 0.45
CA ARG A 117 17.89 -1.86 1.24
C ARG A 117 17.64 -1.63 2.71
N TRP A 118 17.70 -2.69 3.50
CA TRP A 118 17.49 -2.61 4.95
C TRP A 118 18.31 -3.67 5.69
N GLU A 119 18.42 -3.50 6.98
CA GLU A 119 19.08 -4.40 7.90
C GLU A 119 18.05 -5.20 8.73
N GLY A 120 18.54 -6.13 9.58
CA GLY A 120 17.69 -6.89 10.49
C GLY A 120 17.08 -8.17 9.93
N GLY A 121 17.27 -8.47 8.62
CA GLY A 121 16.87 -9.75 8.02
C GLY A 121 15.36 -10.02 8.01
N VAL A 122 14.53 -8.99 8.21
CA VAL A 122 13.06 -9.12 8.19
C VAL A 122 12.53 -9.03 6.74
N PRO A 123 11.40 -9.70 6.42
CA PRO A 123 10.78 -9.60 5.09
C PRO A 123 10.35 -8.17 4.73
N PHE A 124 10.41 -7.81 3.45
CA PHE A 124 9.99 -6.48 2.97
C PHE A 124 8.55 -6.14 3.35
N SER A 125 7.66 -7.14 3.35
CA SER A 125 6.29 -6.95 3.86
C SER A 125 6.26 -6.43 5.30
N ARG A 126 7.19 -6.88 6.16
CA ARG A 126 7.31 -6.39 7.53
C ARG A 126 7.95 -4.99 7.59
N VAL A 127 8.92 -4.71 6.72
CA VAL A 127 9.48 -3.35 6.57
C VAL A 127 8.37 -2.35 6.23
N LEU A 128 7.49 -2.68 5.29
CA LEU A 128 6.36 -1.83 4.92
C LEU A 128 5.38 -1.64 6.10
N GLU A 129 5.12 -2.66 6.89
CA GLU A 129 4.26 -2.55 8.08
C GLU A 129 4.83 -1.63 9.15
N ILE A 130 6.14 -1.67 9.35
CA ILE A 130 6.83 -0.87 10.39
C ILE A 130 7.02 0.58 9.94
N CYS A 131 7.38 0.79 8.67
CA CYS A 131 7.86 2.08 8.16
C CYS A 131 6.86 2.79 7.26
N GLY A 132 5.90 2.05 6.71
CA GLY A 132 4.99 2.57 5.71
C GLY A 132 3.71 3.17 6.28
N THR A 133 3.05 3.94 5.45
CA THR A 133 1.71 4.47 5.70
C THR A 133 0.75 3.99 4.62
N ILE A 134 -0.53 3.84 4.96
CA ILE A 134 -1.55 3.44 3.98
C ILE A 134 -1.76 4.58 2.99
N PRO A 135 -1.71 4.30 1.68
CA PRO A 135 -2.00 5.29 0.67
C PRO A 135 -3.50 5.60 0.65
N ILE A 136 -3.89 6.70 1.32
CA ILE A 136 -5.26 7.22 1.19
C ILE A 136 -5.40 8.02 -0.11
N PRO A 137 -6.61 8.03 -0.72
CA PRO A 137 -6.86 8.79 -1.94
C PRO A 137 -6.58 10.28 -1.78
N PRO A 138 -5.94 10.93 -2.78
CA PRO A 138 -5.54 12.35 -2.70
C PRO A 138 -6.70 13.32 -2.45
N TYR A 139 -7.94 12.97 -2.87
CA TYR A 139 -9.11 13.84 -2.70
C TYR A 139 -9.54 14.01 -1.23
N LEU A 140 -9.03 13.20 -0.30
CA LEU A 140 -9.30 13.34 1.13
C LEU A 140 -8.52 14.51 1.77
N ASN A 141 -7.50 15.05 1.09
CA ASN A 141 -6.71 16.22 1.52
C ASN A 141 -6.27 16.19 2.99
N ARG A 142 -5.94 15.04 3.51
CA ARG A 142 -5.41 14.82 4.86
C ARG A 142 -4.33 13.75 4.87
N GLU A 143 -3.53 13.68 5.92
CA GLU A 143 -2.62 12.56 6.15
C GLU A 143 -3.38 11.31 6.59
N SER A 144 -2.77 10.13 6.37
CA SER A 144 -3.33 8.88 6.84
C SER A 144 -3.27 8.77 8.36
N GLU A 145 -4.33 8.28 8.95
CA GLU A 145 -4.45 8.03 10.38
C GLU A 145 -4.42 6.51 10.66
N THR A 146 -4.16 6.12 11.91
CA THR A 146 -4.14 4.70 12.30
C THR A 146 -5.45 3.98 11.96
N ILE A 147 -6.58 4.67 12.06
CA ILE A 147 -7.91 4.12 11.73
C ILE A 147 -8.06 3.78 10.23
N ASP A 148 -7.25 4.40 9.35
CA ASP A 148 -7.30 4.10 7.92
C ASP A 148 -6.75 2.70 7.63
N ILE A 149 -5.89 2.16 8.49
CA ILE A 149 -5.40 0.79 8.40
C ILE A 149 -6.57 -0.22 8.39
N GLU A 150 -7.58 0.04 9.18
CA GLU A 150 -8.78 -0.80 9.26
C GLU A 150 -9.80 -0.43 8.18
N ARG A 151 -10.03 0.88 7.95
CA ARG A 151 -11.05 1.37 7.02
C ARG A 151 -10.76 1.09 5.55
N TYR A 152 -9.48 0.97 5.17
CA TYR A 152 -9.06 0.64 3.79
C TYR A 152 -8.79 -0.85 3.58
N GLN A 153 -9.27 -1.71 4.49
CA GLN A 153 -9.29 -3.16 4.31
C GLN A 153 -10.73 -3.64 4.07
N THR A 154 -10.89 -4.63 3.20
CA THR A 154 -12.16 -5.34 3.08
C THR A 154 -12.32 -6.32 4.24
N LEU A 155 -13.56 -6.63 4.62
CA LEU A 155 -13.86 -7.59 5.69
C LEU A 155 -13.32 -9.00 5.42
N TYR A 156 -13.11 -9.32 4.15
CA TYR A 156 -12.63 -10.62 3.68
C TYR A 156 -11.15 -10.61 3.27
N ALA A 157 -10.40 -9.52 3.53
CA ALA A 157 -8.97 -9.45 3.25
C ALA A 157 -8.18 -10.46 4.08
N ARG A 158 -7.43 -11.35 3.42
CA ARG A 158 -6.66 -12.44 4.06
C ARG A 158 -5.19 -12.43 3.68
N PHE A 159 -4.89 -12.34 2.38
CA PHE A 159 -3.54 -12.50 1.86
C PHE A 159 -2.88 -11.16 1.57
N ARG A 160 -1.67 -10.94 2.08
CA ARG A 160 -0.87 -9.77 1.74
C ARG A 160 -0.51 -9.83 0.26
N GLY A 161 -0.77 -8.77 -0.49
CA GLY A 161 -0.47 -8.82 -1.93
C GLY A 161 -1.01 -7.65 -2.75
N SER A 162 -1.55 -6.61 -2.11
CA SER A 162 -2.01 -5.43 -2.82
C SER A 162 -1.47 -4.15 -2.18
N VAL A 163 -1.04 -3.24 -3.03
CA VAL A 163 -0.68 -1.87 -2.64
C VAL A 163 -1.85 -0.88 -2.83
N ALA A 164 -2.97 -1.35 -3.40
CA ALA A 164 -4.17 -0.55 -3.65
C ALA A 164 -5.40 -1.22 -3.02
N ALA A 165 -6.23 -0.43 -2.34
CA ALA A 165 -7.48 -0.91 -1.78
C ALA A 165 -8.49 -1.24 -2.89
N PRO A 166 -9.18 -2.40 -2.85
CA PRO A 166 -10.31 -2.69 -3.72
C PRO A 166 -11.53 -1.88 -3.25
N THR A 167 -11.57 -0.60 -3.62
CA THR A 167 -12.51 0.39 -3.07
C THR A 167 -13.97 -0.01 -3.18
N ALA A 168 -14.37 -0.70 -4.24
CA ALA A 168 -15.73 -1.25 -4.36
C ALA A 168 -16.03 -2.29 -3.27
N GLY A 169 -15.04 -3.05 -2.82
CA GLY A 169 -15.14 -4.03 -1.76
C GLY A 169 -15.34 -3.44 -0.36
N LEU A 170 -14.95 -2.18 -0.15
CA LEU A 170 -15.09 -1.50 1.14
C LEU A 170 -16.55 -1.23 1.54
N HIS A 171 -17.48 -1.30 0.59
CA HIS A 171 -18.91 -1.13 0.85
C HIS A 171 -19.58 -2.37 1.47
N PHE A 172 -18.95 -3.55 1.39
CA PHE A 172 -19.48 -4.75 2.03
C PHE A 172 -19.37 -4.66 3.55
N THR A 173 -20.49 -4.89 4.23
CA THR A 173 -20.58 -5.05 5.68
C THR A 173 -20.93 -6.50 6.00
N GLU A 174 -20.71 -6.94 7.25
CA GLU A 174 -21.13 -8.28 7.70
C GLU A 174 -22.61 -8.54 7.43
N ASN A 175 -23.46 -7.51 7.64
CA ASN A 175 -24.90 -7.62 7.40
C ASN A 175 -25.21 -7.88 5.92
N VAL A 176 -24.55 -7.17 5.01
CA VAL A 176 -24.73 -7.36 3.56
C VAL A 176 -24.23 -8.75 3.13
N LEU A 177 -23.06 -9.18 3.62
CA LEU A 177 -22.51 -10.50 3.29
C LEU A 177 -23.39 -11.63 3.85
N SER A 178 -23.95 -11.47 5.05
CA SER A 178 -24.87 -12.44 5.63
C SER A 178 -26.17 -12.52 4.84
N ALA A 179 -26.75 -11.39 4.44
CA ALA A 179 -27.95 -11.34 3.63
C ALA A 179 -27.80 -11.97 2.23
N ILE A 180 -26.58 -11.91 1.64
CA ILE A 180 -26.28 -12.56 0.35
C ILE A 180 -26.15 -14.08 0.48
N ARG A 181 -25.69 -14.57 1.65
CA ARG A 181 -25.49 -16.01 1.87
C ARG A 181 -26.79 -16.77 2.21
N GLY A 182 -27.86 -16.06 2.57
CA GLY A 182 -29.18 -16.59 2.95
C GLY A 182 -29.15 -17.13 4.35
#